data_a0344d971ebbd131c853c08c71006761
#
_entry.id   a0344d971ebbd131c853c08c71006761
#
_cell.length_a   1.000
_cell.length_b   1.000
_cell.length_c   1.000
_cell.angle_alpha   90.00
_cell.angle_beta   90.00
_cell.angle_gamma   90.00
#
_symmetry.space_group_name_H-M   'P 1'
#
loop_
_entity.id
_entity.type
_entity.pdbx_description
1 polymer ?
#
loop_
_entity_poly.entity_id
_entity_poly.type
_entity_poly.pdbx_seq_one_letter_code
_entity_poly.pdbx_strand_id
1 'polypeptide(L)'
;MMGRLTASRRAFSAALLCVAMLGAAAPTHAGVTDKLRSGLFKNRGGDQSGAPLARYVSEEGRVFTLDRTQPVPMLKFEDSPEVWVLLPSPAPRGDVIYKNDLGEPMLRATRLGGFTLFTDDRPNGEAVSLAGAGAPLRLPPMSPQALADRMLQASYRSGRAARHSIAFQAEASPASAALMGDAAIVVTLALFRLAEKAGGRPVGRFNLVLFEEGKKPAAMLKDNVLRIVVSPSQGLAGRPSSKRIIKAAGAK
;
A
#
# COMPACT_ATOMS: atom_id res chain seq x y z
N MET A 1 76.40 6.82 9.63
CA MET A 1 76.71 8.21 9.30
C MET A 1 75.40 8.98 9.53
N MET A 2 75.22 9.56 10.73
CA MET A 2 75.62 10.95 11.10
C MET A 2 74.94 11.94 10.11
N GLY A 3 74.10 12.84 10.51
CA GLY A 3 73.97 13.76 11.62
C GLY A 3 72.59 14.41 11.59
N ARG A 4 71.96 14.63 12.62
CA ARG A 4 71.97 15.70 13.62
C ARG A 4 71.81 17.11 13.10
N LEU A 5 70.81 17.74 13.72
CA LEU A 5 70.67 19.06 14.38
C LEU A 5 69.78 20.02 13.61
N THR A 6 68.99 20.91 14.14
CA THR A 6 68.68 21.39 15.50
C THR A 6 67.47 22.35 15.42
N ALA A 7 66.84 22.46 16.52
CA ALA A 7 65.83 23.43 16.95
C ALA A 7 66.07 24.90 16.60
N SER A 8 65.01 25.66 16.52
CA SER A 8 64.94 27.02 17.11
C SER A 8 63.53 27.45 17.40
N ARG A 9 63.29 27.69 18.68
CA ARG A 9 62.17 28.47 19.25
C ARG A 9 62.29 29.93 18.85
N ARG A 10 61.18 30.59 18.63
CA ARG A 10 60.96 31.94 19.16
C ARG A 10 59.45 32.23 19.23
N ALA A 11 59.02 32.48 20.45
CA ALA A 11 57.79 33.09 20.84
C ALA A 11 57.80 34.57 20.53
N PHE A 12 56.69 35.12 20.15
CA PHE A 12 56.36 36.53 20.43
C PHE A 12 54.85 36.65 20.66
N SER A 13 54.56 37.09 21.86
CA SER A 13 53.26 37.57 22.33
C SER A 13 52.94 38.94 21.70
N ALA A 14 51.68 39.23 21.42
CA ALA A 14 51.01 40.45 21.89
C ALA A 14 49.61 40.64 21.25
N ALA A 15 48.70 40.84 22.15
CA ALA A 15 47.62 41.85 22.21
C ALA A 15 46.41 41.71 21.28
N LEU A 16 45.35 41.23 21.83
CA LEU A 16 44.07 41.88 22.22
C LEU A 16 43.55 42.98 21.27
N LEU A 17 42.48 42.61 20.51
CA LEU A 17 41.36 43.57 20.24
C LEU A 17 40.07 42.77 20.08
N CYS A 18 39.19 42.91 21.09
CA CYS A 18 37.79 42.52 21.00
C CYS A 18 37.05 43.46 20.05
N VAL A 19 36.46 42.92 18.99
CA VAL A 19 35.36 43.57 18.31
C VAL A 19 34.20 42.57 18.33
N ALA A 20 33.24 42.84 19.19
CA ALA A 20 31.95 42.19 19.22
C ALA A 20 31.17 42.67 17.99
N MET A 21 31.05 41.83 16.97
CA MET A 21 30.04 41.97 15.94
C MET A 21 28.87 41.05 16.32
N LEU A 22 27.77 41.65 16.80
CA LEU A 22 26.46 41.01 16.82
C LEU A 22 26.07 40.66 15.38
N GLY A 23 26.32 39.46 14.97
CA GLY A 23 25.74 38.86 13.80
C GLY A 23 24.29 38.44 14.13
N ALA A 24 23.31 39.24 13.71
CA ALA A 24 21.92 38.86 13.69
C ALA A 24 21.77 37.63 12.81
N ALA A 25 21.56 36.46 13.44
CA ALA A 25 21.14 35.26 12.75
C ALA A 25 19.74 35.50 12.19
N ALA A 26 19.63 35.70 10.89
CA ALA A 26 18.35 35.66 10.20
C ALA A 26 17.70 34.31 10.41
N PRO A 27 16.43 34.22 10.83
CA PRO A 27 15.72 32.95 10.85
C PRO A 27 15.58 32.48 9.42
N THR A 28 16.24 31.39 9.09
CA THR A 28 15.97 30.63 7.86
C THR A 28 14.50 30.23 7.88
N HIS A 29 13.72 30.76 6.96
CA HIS A 29 12.37 30.35 6.69
C HIS A 29 12.37 28.94 6.10
N ALA A 30 12.68 27.94 6.94
CA ALA A 30 12.40 26.55 6.65
C ALA A 30 10.90 26.32 6.92
N GLY A 31 10.16 26.14 5.83
CA GLY A 31 8.97 25.31 5.90
C GLY A 31 7.64 25.95 6.26
N VAL A 32 7.24 27.06 5.69
CA VAL A 32 5.81 27.43 5.64
C VAL A 32 5.03 26.41 4.81
N THR A 33 5.66 25.81 3.80
CA THR A 33 5.06 24.76 2.97
C THR A 33 4.87 23.42 3.69
N ASP A 34 5.78 23.03 4.59
CA ASP A 34 5.64 21.79 5.35
C ASP A 34 4.61 21.91 6.49
N LYS A 35 4.50 23.07 7.11
CA LYS A 35 3.44 23.35 8.10
C LYS A 35 2.06 23.46 7.46
N LEU A 36 1.96 23.98 6.24
CA LEU A 36 0.71 23.99 5.48
C LEU A 36 0.31 22.59 5.03
N ARG A 37 1.29 21.77 4.61
CA ARG A 37 1.02 20.38 4.20
C ARG A 37 0.62 19.48 5.37
N SER A 38 1.30 19.57 6.50
CA SER A 38 0.94 18.85 7.73
C SER A 38 -0.34 19.40 8.38
N GLY A 39 -0.61 20.70 8.29
CA GLY A 39 -1.84 21.32 8.79
C GLY A 39 -3.08 21.01 7.95
N LEU A 40 -2.93 20.89 6.62
CA LEU A 40 -4.04 20.53 5.72
C LEU A 40 -4.48 19.06 5.88
N PHE A 41 -3.56 18.18 6.27
CA PHE A 41 -3.89 16.78 6.54
C PHE A 41 -4.25 16.51 8.02
N LYS A 42 -3.84 17.38 8.95
CA LYS A 42 -4.05 17.16 10.38
C LYS A 42 -5.39 17.69 10.93
N ASN A 43 -6.12 18.51 10.18
CA ASN A 43 -7.31 19.19 10.73
C ASN A 43 -8.53 19.25 9.80
N ARG A 44 -8.65 18.35 8.80
CA ARG A 44 -9.88 18.18 8.01
C ARG A 44 -10.48 16.78 8.06
N GLY A 45 -9.92 15.88 8.89
CA GLY A 45 -10.65 14.75 9.41
C GLY A 45 -11.40 15.23 10.64
N GLY A 46 -12.62 15.73 10.47
CA GLY A 46 -13.55 15.81 11.59
C GLY A 46 -13.53 14.45 12.26
N ASP A 47 -13.56 14.46 13.57
CA ASP A 47 -13.63 13.30 14.46
C ASP A 47 -14.59 12.27 13.84
N GLN A 48 -14.01 11.37 13.02
CA GLN A 48 -14.77 10.29 12.42
C GLN A 48 -14.99 9.32 13.57
N SER A 49 -16.14 9.46 14.22
CA SER A 49 -16.57 8.79 15.43
C SER A 49 -16.67 7.26 15.21
N GLY A 50 -15.53 6.63 15.01
CA GLY A 50 -15.37 5.19 14.94
C GLY A 50 -13.97 4.83 15.39
N ALA A 51 -13.82 3.69 16.04
CA ALA A 51 -12.52 3.21 16.46
C ALA A 51 -11.53 3.20 15.27
N PRO A 52 -10.27 3.60 15.45
CA PRO A 52 -9.28 3.64 14.38
C PRO A 52 -8.98 2.25 13.81
N LEU A 53 -9.26 1.20 14.58
CA LEU A 53 -9.14 -0.20 14.22
C LEU A 53 -10.33 -0.96 14.78
N ALA A 54 -11.21 -1.43 13.90
CA ALA A 54 -12.43 -2.10 14.31
C ALA A 54 -12.93 -3.10 13.27
N ARG A 55 -13.75 -4.01 13.73
CA ARG A 55 -14.49 -4.99 12.94
C ARG A 55 -15.92 -4.52 12.78
N TYR A 56 -16.43 -4.62 11.59
CA TYR A 56 -17.77 -4.18 11.21
C TYR A 56 -18.53 -5.33 10.54
N VAL A 57 -19.86 -5.25 10.60
CA VAL A 57 -20.76 -6.17 9.91
C VAL A 57 -21.78 -5.37 9.11
N SER A 58 -22.01 -5.74 7.85
CA SER A 58 -23.03 -5.15 7.01
C SER A 58 -24.40 -5.76 7.29
N GLU A 59 -25.46 -5.11 6.78
CA GLU A 59 -26.85 -5.61 6.90
C GLU A 59 -27.02 -7.03 6.36
N GLU A 60 -26.26 -7.42 5.33
CA GLU A 60 -26.26 -8.78 4.78
C GLU A 60 -25.34 -9.76 5.50
N GLY A 61 -24.71 -9.33 6.61
CA GLY A 61 -23.85 -10.18 7.41
C GLY A 61 -22.42 -10.28 6.92
N ARG A 62 -22.00 -9.49 5.92
CA ARG A 62 -20.60 -9.44 5.48
C ARG A 62 -19.73 -8.75 6.52
N VAL A 63 -18.74 -9.46 7.03
CA VAL A 63 -17.84 -8.97 8.08
C VAL A 63 -16.54 -8.49 7.47
N PHE A 64 -16.04 -7.35 7.96
CA PHE A 64 -14.75 -6.81 7.55
C PHE A 64 -14.06 -6.07 8.69
N THR A 65 -12.73 -6.00 8.63
CA THR A 65 -11.89 -5.14 9.47
C THR A 65 -11.53 -3.88 8.72
N LEU A 66 -11.71 -2.72 9.36
CA LEU A 66 -11.23 -1.42 8.90
C LEU A 66 -10.07 -1.00 9.80
N ASP A 67 -8.89 -0.84 9.21
CA ASP A 67 -7.67 -0.36 9.88
C ASP A 67 -7.30 1.03 9.36
N ARG A 68 -7.45 2.05 10.22
CA ARG A 68 -7.07 3.45 9.98
C ARG A 68 -5.86 3.87 10.82
N THR A 69 -5.18 2.92 11.43
CA THR A 69 -3.96 3.17 12.23
C THR A 69 -2.72 3.35 11.34
N GLN A 70 -2.80 2.95 10.08
CA GLN A 70 -1.74 3.09 9.10
C GLN A 70 -1.86 4.44 8.35
N PRO A 71 -0.78 4.94 7.72
CA PRO A 71 -0.82 6.16 6.91
C PRO A 71 -1.88 6.13 5.80
N VAL A 72 -2.18 4.94 5.29
CA VAL A 72 -3.25 4.69 4.33
C VAL A 72 -4.24 3.72 4.94
N PRO A 73 -5.54 4.07 5.04
CA PRO A 73 -6.57 3.18 5.56
C PRO A 73 -6.68 1.90 4.75
N MET A 74 -6.98 0.80 5.42
CA MET A 74 -7.09 -0.53 4.83
C MET A 74 -8.38 -1.22 5.26
N LEU A 75 -8.93 -2.04 4.37
CA LEU A 75 -10.12 -2.84 4.62
C LEU A 75 -9.85 -4.28 4.21
N LYS A 76 -10.24 -5.22 5.05
CA LYS A 76 -10.17 -6.65 4.74
C LYS A 76 -11.48 -7.33 5.10
N PHE A 77 -12.10 -7.98 4.13
CA PHE A 77 -13.22 -8.87 4.37
C PHE A 77 -12.75 -10.18 5.00
N GLU A 78 -13.55 -10.76 5.91
CA GLU A 78 -13.19 -12.03 6.56
C GLU A 78 -13.21 -13.21 5.58
N ASP A 79 -14.08 -13.16 4.59
CA ASP A 79 -14.23 -14.16 3.53
C ASP A 79 -13.20 -14.03 2.39
N SER A 80 -12.29 -13.04 2.46
CA SER A 80 -11.31 -12.79 1.41
C SER A 80 -9.90 -12.62 1.98
N PRO A 81 -8.88 -13.20 1.33
CA PRO A 81 -7.50 -12.97 1.72
C PRO A 81 -6.98 -11.57 1.35
N GLU A 82 -7.69 -10.85 0.48
CA GLU A 82 -7.25 -9.55 -0.02
C GLU A 82 -7.44 -8.44 1.00
N VAL A 83 -6.40 -7.65 1.22
CA VAL A 83 -6.47 -6.37 1.94
C VAL A 83 -6.64 -5.25 0.92
N TRP A 84 -7.72 -4.51 1.00
CA TRP A 84 -8.00 -3.35 0.16
C TRP A 84 -7.34 -2.10 0.74
N VAL A 85 -6.62 -1.40 -0.09
CA VAL A 85 -6.06 -0.08 0.23
C VAL A 85 -7.09 0.98 -0.14
N LEU A 86 -7.38 1.85 0.81
CA LEU A 86 -8.46 2.83 0.70
C LEU A 86 -7.90 4.24 0.54
N LEU A 87 -8.28 4.92 -0.53
CA LEU A 87 -7.91 6.30 -0.81
C LEU A 87 -9.05 7.21 -0.36
N PRO A 88 -8.86 8.02 0.71
CA PRO A 88 -9.91 8.91 1.19
C PRO A 88 -10.14 10.06 0.21
N SER A 89 -11.40 10.34 -0.09
CA SER A 89 -11.86 11.43 -0.96
C SER A 89 -12.94 12.21 -0.22
N PRO A 90 -12.79 13.53 -0.03
CA PRO A 90 -13.84 14.36 0.57
C PRO A 90 -15.16 14.25 -0.20
N ALA A 91 -16.27 14.26 0.53
CA ALA A 91 -17.61 14.24 0.00
C ALA A 91 -18.46 15.37 0.61
N PRO A 92 -19.63 15.72 0.03
CA PRO A 92 -20.52 16.73 0.57
C PRO A 92 -20.89 16.46 2.05
N ARG A 93 -21.23 17.52 2.78
CA ARG A 93 -21.64 17.51 4.21
C ARG A 93 -20.56 17.03 5.18
N GLY A 94 -19.28 16.99 4.75
CA GLY A 94 -18.16 16.56 5.58
C GLY A 94 -18.00 15.04 5.67
N ASP A 95 -18.65 14.30 4.80
CA ASP A 95 -18.45 12.87 4.65
C ASP A 95 -17.11 12.56 3.95
N VAL A 96 -16.64 11.33 4.07
CA VAL A 96 -15.47 10.83 3.36
C VAL A 96 -15.85 9.56 2.62
N ILE A 97 -15.53 9.51 1.32
CA ILE A 97 -15.64 8.29 0.52
C ILE A 97 -14.26 7.67 0.40
N TYR A 98 -14.12 6.45 0.85
CA TYR A 98 -12.95 5.63 0.67
C TYR A 98 -13.07 4.85 -0.64
N LYS A 99 -12.09 5.04 -1.52
CA LYS A 99 -12.06 4.45 -2.86
C LYS A 99 -10.91 3.44 -2.97
N ASN A 100 -11.09 2.42 -3.81
CA ASN A 100 -10.00 1.53 -4.19
C ASN A 100 -9.00 2.23 -5.15
N ASP A 101 -7.98 1.51 -5.58
CA ASP A 101 -6.94 2.00 -6.50
C ASP A 101 -7.44 2.25 -7.95
N LEU A 102 -8.67 1.86 -8.29
CA LEU A 102 -9.36 2.22 -9.54
C LEU A 102 -10.26 3.45 -9.39
N GLY A 103 -10.39 4.00 -8.18
CA GLY A 103 -11.26 5.15 -7.88
C GLY A 103 -12.72 4.76 -7.62
N GLU A 104 -13.04 3.46 -7.49
CA GLU A 104 -14.38 3.00 -7.17
C GLU A 104 -14.66 3.12 -5.67
N PRO A 105 -15.86 3.57 -5.26
CA PRO A 105 -16.23 3.67 -3.85
C PRO A 105 -16.29 2.27 -3.22
N MET A 106 -15.72 2.14 -2.02
CA MET A 106 -15.80 0.93 -1.21
C MET A 106 -16.47 1.17 0.13
N LEU A 107 -16.24 2.34 0.74
CA LEU A 107 -16.81 2.69 2.03
C LEU A 107 -17.08 4.20 2.08
N ARG A 108 -18.23 4.61 2.59
CA ARG A 108 -18.53 5.99 2.95
C ARG A 108 -18.57 6.10 4.46
N ALA A 109 -17.84 7.05 5.02
CA ALA A 109 -17.95 7.44 6.41
C ALA A 109 -18.70 8.77 6.49
N THR A 110 -19.77 8.83 7.25
CA THR A 110 -20.48 10.07 7.49
C THR A 110 -19.83 10.86 8.64
N ARG A 111 -20.02 12.16 8.66
CA ARG A 111 -19.56 13.02 9.76
C ARG A 111 -20.12 12.60 11.14
N LEU A 112 -21.28 11.96 11.16
CA LEU A 112 -21.93 11.48 12.38
C LEU A 112 -21.45 10.08 12.81
N GLY A 113 -20.46 9.48 12.11
CA GLY A 113 -19.87 8.20 12.46
C GLY A 113 -20.52 6.97 11.87
N GLY A 114 -21.55 7.12 11.04
CA GLY A 114 -22.12 6.01 10.29
C GLY A 114 -21.24 5.59 9.11
N PHE A 115 -21.29 4.30 8.77
CA PHE A 115 -20.59 3.75 7.59
C PHE A 115 -21.59 3.14 6.62
N THR A 116 -21.29 3.26 5.32
CA THR A 116 -22.00 2.60 4.22
C THR A 116 -20.96 1.81 3.41
N LEU A 117 -21.16 0.51 3.26
CA LEU A 117 -20.31 -0.37 2.46
C LEU A 117 -20.83 -0.47 1.03
N PHE A 118 -19.94 -0.37 0.04
CA PHE A 118 -20.27 -0.58 -1.37
C PHE A 118 -19.54 -1.83 -1.87
N THR A 119 -20.27 -2.72 -2.51
CA THR A 119 -19.74 -3.93 -3.13
C THR A 119 -20.29 -4.06 -4.55
N ASP A 120 -19.75 -5.00 -5.33
CA ASP A 120 -20.25 -5.24 -6.69
C ASP A 120 -21.73 -5.70 -6.67
N ASP A 121 -22.15 -6.42 -5.62
CA ASP A 121 -23.51 -6.90 -5.42
C ASP A 121 -24.43 -5.81 -4.86
N ARG A 122 -23.85 -4.81 -4.17
CA ARG A 122 -24.57 -3.68 -3.54
C ARG A 122 -23.97 -2.33 -3.97
N PRO A 123 -24.13 -1.94 -5.22
CA PRO A 123 -23.56 -0.69 -5.76
C PRO A 123 -24.19 0.57 -5.13
N ASN A 124 -25.42 0.48 -4.60
CA ASN A 124 -26.09 1.58 -3.89
C ASN A 124 -25.66 1.70 -2.43
N GLY A 125 -24.87 0.74 -1.95
CA GLY A 125 -24.38 0.66 -0.57
C GLY A 125 -25.37 0.05 0.40
N GLU A 126 -24.84 -0.47 1.49
CA GLU A 126 -25.57 -1.04 2.62
C GLU A 126 -25.03 -0.47 3.94
N ALA A 127 -25.88 -0.33 4.95
CA ALA A 127 -25.46 0.16 6.26
C ALA A 127 -24.55 -0.85 6.97
N VAL A 128 -23.66 -0.35 7.82
CA VAL A 128 -22.69 -1.16 8.57
C VAL A 128 -22.75 -0.81 10.05
N SER A 129 -22.68 -1.83 10.87
CA SER A 129 -22.64 -1.72 12.32
C SER A 129 -21.29 -2.17 12.88
N LEU A 130 -20.87 -1.58 14.00
CA LEU A 130 -19.68 -1.99 14.73
C LEU A 130 -19.88 -3.39 15.31
N ALA A 131 -18.99 -4.33 14.97
CA ALA A 131 -19.05 -5.71 15.45
C ALA A 131 -18.03 -6.00 16.58
N GLY A 132 -17.04 -5.11 16.79
CA GLY A 132 -16.05 -5.25 17.85
C GLY A 132 -14.65 -4.78 17.48
N ALA A 133 -13.66 -5.21 18.25
CA ALA A 133 -12.26 -4.90 17.98
C ALA A 133 -11.74 -5.61 16.72
N GLY A 134 -10.91 -4.92 15.95
CA GLY A 134 -10.21 -5.48 14.79
C GLY A 134 -8.76 -5.85 15.11
N ALA A 135 -8.15 -6.64 14.24
CA ALA A 135 -6.71 -6.91 14.27
C ALA A 135 -5.97 -6.05 13.23
N PRO A 136 -4.76 -5.54 13.53
CA PRO A 136 -3.98 -4.72 12.59
C PRO A 136 -3.68 -5.47 11.30
N LEU A 137 -3.90 -4.79 10.16
CA LEU A 137 -3.64 -5.33 8.84
C LEU A 137 -2.18 -5.08 8.44
N ARG A 138 -1.31 -6.06 8.70
CA ARG A 138 0.12 -5.98 8.42
C ARG A 138 0.62 -7.22 7.70
N LEU A 139 1.65 -7.07 6.86
CA LEU A 139 2.35 -8.20 6.26
C LEU A 139 3.33 -8.80 7.27
N PRO A 140 3.26 -10.11 7.51
CA PRO A 140 4.33 -10.80 8.24
C PRO A 140 5.61 -10.84 7.38
N PRO A 141 6.79 -10.85 8.01
CA PRO A 141 8.05 -11.08 7.29
C PRO A 141 8.00 -12.39 6.50
N MET A 142 8.66 -12.40 5.33
CA MET A 142 8.68 -13.57 4.45
C MET A 142 10.12 -13.91 4.07
N SER A 143 10.52 -15.17 4.28
CA SER A 143 11.83 -15.66 3.84
C SER A 143 11.83 -15.92 2.32
N PRO A 144 13.00 -15.96 1.66
CA PRO A 144 13.09 -16.31 0.23
C PRO A 144 12.47 -17.68 -0.08
N GLN A 145 12.68 -18.67 0.80
CA GLN A 145 12.09 -20.00 0.64
C GLN A 145 10.55 -19.93 0.72
N ALA A 146 9.99 -19.23 1.70
CA ALA A 146 8.55 -19.06 1.83
C ALA A 146 7.94 -18.32 0.63
N LEU A 147 8.67 -17.37 0.04
CA LEU A 147 8.27 -16.71 -1.19
C LEU A 147 8.25 -17.69 -2.37
N ALA A 148 9.30 -18.50 -2.55
CA ALA A 148 9.35 -19.51 -3.61
C ALA A 148 8.20 -20.51 -3.49
N ASP A 149 7.92 -21.02 -2.31
CA ASP A 149 6.79 -21.92 -2.06
C ASP A 149 5.44 -21.24 -2.37
N ARG A 150 5.32 -19.95 -2.04
CA ARG A 150 4.13 -19.15 -2.35
C ARG A 150 3.94 -18.98 -3.86
N MET A 151 5.02 -18.72 -4.61
CA MET A 151 4.97 -18.61 -6.07
C MET A 151 4.57 -19.93 -6.72
N LEU A 152 5.10 -21.06 -6.27
CA LEU A 152 4.69 -22.40 -6.74
C LEU A 152 3.22 -22.69 -6.48
N GLN A 153 2.73 -22.41 -5.26
CA GLN A 153 1.32 -22.59 -4.92
C GLN A 153 0.41 -21.70 -5.77
N ALA A 154 0.79 -20.44 -5.95
CA ALA A 154 0.05 -19.49 -6.77
C ALA A 154 0.01 -19.93 -8.24
N SER A 155 1.15 -20.35 -8.79
CA SER A 155 1.26 -20.92 -10.14
C SER A 155 0.30 -22.10 -10.35
N TYR A 156 0.35 -23.08 -9.46
CA TYR A 156 -0.50 -24.27 -9.53
C TYR A 156 -2.00 -23.92 -9.46
N ARG A 157 -2.40 -23.12 -8.47
CA ARG A 157 -3.80 -22.70 -8.29
C ARG A 157 -4.31 -21.88 -9.48
N SER A 158 -3.52 -20.93 -9.93
CA SER A 158 -3.87 -20.06 -11.05
C SER A 158 -3.97 -20.83 -12.37
N GLY A 159 -3.05 -21.76 -12.62
CA GLY A 159 -3.07 -22.61 -13.80
C GLY A 159 -4.33 -23.49 -13.85
N ARG A 160 -4.75 -24.05 -12.72
CA ARG A 160 -6.01 -24.82 -12.65
C ARG A 160 -7.23 -23.93 -12.95
N ALA A 161 -7.29 -22.73 -12.38
CA ALA A 161 -8.39 -21.80 -12.62
C ALA A 161 -8.42 -21.34 -14.08
N ALA A 162 -7.26 -21.00 -14.64
CA ALA A 162 -7.13 -20.51 -16.00
C ALA A 162 -7.26 -21.62 -17.08
N ARG A 163 -7.16 -22.90 -16.70
CA ARG A 163 -7.15 -24.07 -17.59
C ARG A 163 -5.96 -24.13 -18.54
N HIS A 164 -4.84 -23.53 -18.17
CA HIS A 164 -3.54 -23.66 -18.83
C HIS A 164 -2.43 -23.34 -17.84
N SER A 165 -1.21 -23.74 -18.14
CA SER A 165 -0.06 -23.48 -17.28
C SER A 165 0.27 -21.98 -17.21
N ILE A 166 0.45 -21.47 -15.99
CA ILE A 166 0.89 -20.11 -15.72
C ILE A 166 2.05 -20.19 -14.74
N ALA A 167 3.24 -19.76 -15.14
CA ALA A 167 4.39 -19.64 -14.24
C ALA A 167 4.31 -18.35 -13.45
N PHE A 168 4.78 -18.37 -12.18
CA PHE A 168 4.94 -17.20 -11.32
C PHE A 168 6.42 -17.02 -11.04
N GLN A 169 6.98 -15.86 -11.34
CA GLN A 169 8.37 -15.51 -11.09
C GLN A 169 8.45 -14.18 -10.36
N ALA A 170 9.38 -14.07 -9.43
CA ALA A 170 9.57 -12.87 -8.62
C ALA A 170 11.04 -12.47 -8.58
N GLU A 171 11.32 -11.20 -8.89
CA GLU A 171 12.60 -10.53 -8.69
C GLU A 171 12.54 -9.76 -7.37
N ALA A 172 12.70 -10.48 -6.26
CA ALA A 172 12.45 -9.96 -4.93
C ALA A 172 13.72 -9.58 -4.18
N SER A 173 13.72 -8.40 -3.58
CA SER A 173 14.62 -8.04 -2.48
C SER A 173 14.05 -8.51 -1.12
N PRO A 174 14.84 -8.51 -0.04
CA PRO A 174 14.31 -8.77 1.30
C PRO A 174 13.18 -7.82 1.71
N ALA A 175 13.16 -6.59 1.19
CA ALA A 175 12.15 -5.59 1.48
C ALA A 175 10.82 -5.85 0.73
N SER A 176 10.86 -6.48 -0.43
CA SER A 176 9.69 -6.74 -1.28
C SER A 176 9.10 -8.13 -1.12
N ALA A 177 9.85 -9.09 -0.54
CA ALA A 177 9.44 -10.49 -0.49
C ALA A 177 8.04 -10.71 0.09
N ALA A 178 7.72 -10.10 1.23
CA ALA A 178 6.41 -10.20 1.86
C ALA A 178 5.30 -9.60 0.99
N LEU A 179 5.58 -8.46 0.36
CA LEU A 179 4.63 -7.76 -0.51
C LEU A 179 4.38 -8.53 -1.81
N MET A 180 5.42 -9.11 -2.42
CA MET A 180 5.28 -9.97 -3.59
C MET A 180 4.52 -11.25 -3.27
N GLY A 181 4.75 -11.84 -2.10
CA GLY A 181 3.99 -13.00 -1.63
C GLY A 181 2.50 -12.70 -1.44
N ASP A 182 2.16 -11.51 -0.93
CA ASP A 182 0.78 -11.05 -0.83
C ASP A 182 0.20 -10.74 -2.22
N ALA A 183 0.96 -10.09 -3.10
CA ALA A 183 0.55 -9.84 -4.47
C ALA A 183 0.26 -11.14 -5.25
N ALA A 184 1.00 -12.23 -5.01
CA ALA A 184 0.73 -13.53 -5.63
C ALA A 184 -0.63 -14.12 -5.20
N ILE A 185 -1.04 -13.90 -3.93
CA ILE A 185 -2.39 -14.27 -3.47
C ILE A 185 -3.45 -13.47 -4.23
N VAL A 186 -3.23 -12.15 -4.39
CA VAL A 186 -4.18 -11.26 -5.05
C VAL A 186 -4.29 -11.55 -6.54
N VAL A 187 -3.18 -11.88 -7.22
CA VAL A 187 -3.21 -12.37 -8.62
C VAL A 187 -4.02 -13.66 -8.73
N THR A 188 -3.77 -14.62 -7.84
CA THR A 188 -4.52 -15.88 -7.82
C THR A 188 -6.02 -15.63 -7.67
N LEU A 189 -6.42 -14.76 -6.72
CA LEU A 189 -7.81 -14.36 -6.51
C LEU A 189 -8.41 -13.69 -7.76
N ALA A 190 -7.65 -12.82 -8.41
CA ALA A 190 -8.08 -12.15 -9.65
C ALA A 190 -8.34 -13.16 -10.77
N LEU A 191 -7.49 -14.17 -10.92
CA LEU A 191 -7.65 -15.22 -11.93
C LEU A 191 -8.84 -16.14 -11.61
N PHE A 192 -9.10 -16.46 -10.34
CA PHE A 192 -10.31 -17.17 -9.96
C PHE A 192 -11.58 -16.40 -10.35
N ARG A 193 -11.65 -15.12 -10.03
CA ARG A 193 -12.79 -14.26 -10.41
C ARG A 193 -12.97 -14.13 -11.92
N LEU A 194 -11.88 -14.09 -12.68
CA LEU A 194 -11.93 -14.12 -14.14
C LEU A 194 -12.46 -15.46 -14.66
N ALA A 195 -12.01 -16.57 -14.07
CA ALA A 195 -12.45 -17.91 -14.45
C ALA A 195 -13.95 -18.14 -14.20
N GLU A 196 -14.45 -17.67 -13.07
CA GLU A 196 -15.90 -17.69 -12.74
C GLU A 196 -16.70 -16.94 -13.82
N LYS A 197 -16.29 -15.71 -14.17
CA LYS A 197 -16.94 -14.92 -15.22
C LYS A 197 -16.83 -15.52 -16.62
N ALA A 198 -15.77 -16.30 -16.87
CA ALA A 198 -15.55 -16.94 -18.17
C ALA A 198 -16.42 -18.19 -18.40
N GLY A 199 -17.15 -18.67 -17.39
CA GLY A 199 -18.05 -19.81 -17.49
C GLY A 199 -17.34 -21.10 -17.97
N GLY A 200 -16.11 -21.33 -17.49
CA GLY A 200 -15.33 -22.52 -17.82
C GLY A 200 -14.48 -22.42 -19.10
N ARG A 201 -14.44 -21.29 -19.75
CA ARG A 201 -13.47 -21.04 -20.86
C ARG A 201 -12.09 -20.71 -20.28
N PRO A 202 -11.00 -21.00 -21.02
CA PRO A 202 -9.66 -20.57 -20.60
C PRO A 202 -9.60 -19.05 -20.43
N VAL A 203 -8.93 -18.59 -19.36
CA VAL A 203 -8.78 -17.16 -19.05
C VAL A 203 -7.33 -16.73 -19.08
N GLY A 204 -7.13 -15.51 -19.59
CA GLY A 204 -5.80 -14.93 -19.75
C GLY A 204 -5.09 -15.47 -21.00
N ARG A 205 -4.39 -14.56 -21.69
CA ARG A 205 -3.58 -14.91 -22.87
C ARG A 205 -2.09 -14.89 -22.53
N PHE A 206 -1.75 -15.18 -21.26
CA PHE A 206 -0.38 -15.15 -20.77
C PHE A 206 -0.06 -16.46 -20.05
N ASN A 207 1.20 -16.86 -20.13
CA ASN A 207 1.72 -18.04 -19.46
C ASN A 207 2.73 -17.72 -18.36
N LEU A 208 2.98 -16.43 -18.13
CA LEU A 208 3.90 -15.94 -17.12
C LEU A 208 3.30 -14.76 -16.36
N VAL A 209 3.40 -14.79 -15.04
CA VAL A 209 3.21 -13.65 -14.16
C VAL A 209 4.58 -13.29 -13.58
N LEU A 210 5.04 -12.08 -13.86
CA LEU A 210 6.33 -11.56 -13.39
C LEU A 210 6.09 -10.48 -12.34
N PHE A 211 6.66 -10.69 -11.15
CA PHE A 211 6.65 -9.71 -10.07
C PHE A 211 7.97 -8.97 -10.04
N GLU A 212 7.92 -7.66 -10.10
CA GLU A 212 9.07 -6.77 -10.14
C GLU A 212 8.88 -5.56 -9.23
N GLU A 213 9.98 -4.96 -8.77
CA GLU A 213 9.94 -3.74 -7.97
C GLU A 213 9.82 -2.50 -8.84
N GLY A 214 9.10 -1.48 -8.33
CA GLY A 214 9.00 -0.19 -8.99
C GLY A 214 8.56 0.92 -8.06
N LYS A 215 8.54 2.13 -8.59
CA LYS A 215 8.18 3.34 -7.81
C LYS A 215 6.67 3.42 -7.49
N LYS A 216 5.84 2.81 -8.32
CA LYS A 216 4.37 2.83 -8.16
C LYS A 216 3.81 1.45 -8.47
N PRO A 217 2.81 0.98 -7.69
CA PRO A 217 2.15 -0.30 -7.97
C PRO A 217 1.42 -0.24 -9.30
N ALA A 218 1.57 -1.30 -10.09
CA ALA A 218 0.92 -1.44 -11.40
C ALA A 218 0.64 -2.89 -11.75
N ALA A 219 -0.32 -3.11 -12.64
CA ALA A 219 -0.54 -4.38 -13.33
C ALA A 219 -0.69 -4.08 -14.82
N MET A 220 0.03 -4.80 -15.67
CA MET A 220 -0.01 -4.64 -17.11
C MET A 220 0.25 -5.97 -17.82
N LEU A 221 -0.47 -6.19 -18.92
CA LEU A 221 -0.25 -7.32 -19.80
C LEU A 221 0.53 -6.84 -21.04
N LYS A 222 1.73 -7.39 -21.23
CA LYS A 222 2.61 -7.07 -22.36
C LYS A 222 3.34 -8.33 -22.79
N ASP A 223 3.41 -8.60 -24.08
CA ASP A 223 4.16 -9.71 -24.68
C ASP A 223 3.83 -11.08 -24.03
N ASN A 224 2.55 -11.35 -23.77
CA ASN A 224 2.06 -12.55 -23.09
C ASN A 224 2.57 -12.71 -21.64
N VAL A 225 3.09 -11.65 -21.03
CA VAL A 225 3.51 -11.60 -19.62
C VAL A 225 2.62 -10.65 -18.84
N LEU A 226 2.01 -11.13 -17.77
CA LEU A 226 1.32 -10.29 -16.82
C LEU A 226 2.35 -9.76 -15.80
N ARG A 227 2.74 -8.50 -15.95
CA ARG A 227 3.69 -7.83 -15.06
C ARG A 227 2.97 -7.21 -13.89
N ILE A 228 3.42 -7.52 -12.69
CA ILE A 228 2.92 -7.00 -11.42
C ILE A 228 4.05 -6.20 -10.77
N VAL A 229 3.91 -4.90 -10.81
CA VAL A 229 4.89 -4.00 -10.18
C VAL A 229 4.48 -3.73 -8.74
N VAL A 230 5.39 -3.96 -7.80
CA VAL A 230 5.20 -3.65 -6.39
C VAL A 230 6.14 -2.54 -5.92
N SER A 231 5.72 -1.73 -4.95
CA SER A 231 6.48 -0.63 -4.38
C SER A 231 6.68 -0.86 -2.87
N PRO A 232 7.81 -1.45 -2.43
CA PRO A 232 8.01 -1.84 -1.03
C PRO A 232 7.90 -0.67 -0.05
N SER A 233 8.28 0.53 -0.45
CA SER A 233 8.21 1.74 0.37
C SER A 233 6.80 2.14 0.80
N GLN A 234 5.77 1.60 0.16
CA GLN A 234 4.36 1.89 0.43
C GLN A 234 3.67 0.79 1.27
N GLY A 235 4.41 -0.22 1.74
CA GLY A 235 3.85 -1.35 2.48
C GLY A 235 2.74 -2.04 1.68
N LEU A 236 1.63 -2.43 2.31
CA LEU A 236 0.49 -3.07 1.62
C LEU A 236 -0.12 -2.21 0.50
N ALA A 237 -0.01 -0.88 0.59
CA ALA A 237 -0.45 0.03 -0.48
C ALA A 237 0.43 -0.06 -1.74
N GLY A 238 1.60 -0.69 -1.63
CA GLY A 238 2.55 -0.83 -2.73
C GLY A 238 2.26 -1.98 -3.69
N ARG A 239 1.06 -2.57 -3.69
CA ARG A 239 0.67 -3.56 -4.69
C ARG A 239 -0.67 -3.21 -5.36
N PRO A 240 -0.91 -3.67 -6.60
CA PRO A 240 -2.20 -3.49 -7.26
C PRO A 240 -3.30 -4.33 -6.61
N SER A 241 -4.55 -3.87 -6.68
CA SER A 241 -5.73 -4.63 -6.26
C SER A 241 -6.07 -5.74 -7.26
N SER A 242 -6.87 -6.73 -6.81
CA SER A 242 -7.40 -7.76 -7.71
C SER A 242 -8.22 -7.17 -8.86
N LYS A 243 -8.99 -6.10 -8.63
CA LYS A 243 -9.75 -5.43 -9.69
C LYS A 243 -8.83 -4.81 -10.74
N ARG A 244 -7.71 -4.18 -10.34
CA ARG A 244 -6.71 -3.65 -11.27
C ARG A 244 -6.06 -4.77 -12.07
N ILE A 245 -5.75 -5.90 -11.43
CA ILE A 245 -5.19 -7.08 -12.10
C ILE A 245 -6.19 -7.66 -13.10
N ILE A 246 -7.46 -7.80 -12.72
CA ILE A 246 -8.54 -8.25 -13.62
C ILE A 246 -8.63 -7.35 -14.85
N LYS A 247 -8.60 -6.03 -14.65
CA LYS A 247 -8.63 -5.05 -15.75
C LYS A 247 -7.44 -5.23 -16.69
N ALA A 248 -6.24 -5.42 -16.15
CA ALA A 248 -5.02 -5.63 -16.95
C ALA A 248 -5.04 -6.97 -17.70
N ALA A 249 -5.41 -8.06 -17.02
CA ALA A 249 -5.44 -9.41 -17.59
C ALA A 249 -6.59 -9.63 -18.58
N GLY A 250 -7.70 -8.91 -18.44
CA GLY A 250 -8.87 -8.95 -19.31
C GLY A 250 -8.86 -7.93 -20.44
N ALA A 251 -7.86 -7.05 -20.53
CA ALA A 251 -7.73 -6.11 -21.64
C ALA A 251 -7.55 -6.87 -22.95
N LYS A 252 -8.43 -6.59 -23.93
CA LYS A 252 -8.37 -7.14 -25.29
C LYS A 252 -7.36 -6.38 -26.14
#